data_00d316a21b0f6d6920e50b2164627ea7
#
_entry.id   00d316a21b0f6d6920e50b2164627ea7
#
_cell.length_a   1.000
_cell.length_b   1.000
_cell.length_c   1.000
_cell.angle_alpha   90.00
_cell.angle_beta   90.00
_cell.angle_gamma   90.00
#
_symmetry.space_group_name_H-M   'P 1'
#
loop_
_entity.id
_entity.type
_entity.pdbx_description
1 polymer ?
#
loop_
_entity_poly.entity_id
_entity_poly.type
_entity_poly.pdbx_seq_one_letter_code
_entity_poly.pdbx_strand_id
1 'polypeptide(L)'
;MLVCLAAGFIEHQMWVQSVCLVVSTLLMAELNNSNSLIRIYSRMVSCSYLVLTVMASFLLPSMPGAIVGLCFIAFYLSLFNAYQDRQAAGWVFYAFFAIGMASTVFVQVLFFVPVLWILLAVNILAFSARTFFASLLGLIMPYWFIGAYYVSTDDFEPFIQHFLSIAKFARLFDYSLVGEHQIVTFAFMVLISIVGIVHFLRHSYNDKIRTRMLYEIFITINICCMVFIVLQPQHYDCVLHIMIVNTAPLIGHFIALTRTRLTNIFFITLMIVVLLITAYNLWISSLIF
;
A
#
# COMPACT_ATOMS: atom_id res chain seq x y z
N MET A 1 9.16 -4.29 -17.76
CA MET A 1 9.11 -3.55 -19.01
C MET A 1 8.19 -4.24 -20.04
N LEU A 2 8.41 -5.49 -20.44
CA LEU A 2 7.53 -6.19 -21.39
C LEU A 2 6.05 -6.24 -20.96
N VAL A 3 5.76 -6.51 -19.69
CA VAL A 3 4.39 -6.54 -19.15
C VAL A 3 3.74 -5.15 -19.21
N CYS A 4 4.48 -4.08 -18.89
CA CYS A 4 3.97 -2.71 -19.00
C CYS A 4 3.66 -2.33 -20.47
N LEU A 5 4.49 -2.77 -21.41
CA LEU A 5 4.21 -2.58 -22.84
C LEU A 5 3.00 -3.39 -23.29
N ALA A 6 2.88 -4.64 -22.84
CA ALA A 6 1.71 -5.48 -23.11
C ALA A 6 0.41 -4.97 -22.47
N ALA A 7 0.51 -4.24 -21.34
CA ALA A 7 -0.61 -3.55 -20.71
C ALA A 7 -0.97 -2.21 -21.37
N GLY A 8 -0.38 -1.86 -22.53
CA GLY A 8 -0.76 -0.69 -23.32
C GLY A 8 -0.31 0.66 -22.73
N PHE A 9 0.75 0.70 -21.91
CA PHE A 9 1.22 1.95 -21.27
C PHE A 9 1.46 3.10 -22.26
N ILE A 10 1.94 2.80 -23.45
CA ILE A 10 2.23 3.81 -24.50
C ILE A 10 0.95 4.18 -25.25
N GLU A 11 0.11 3.19 -25.59
CA GLU A 11 -1.13 3.40 -26.36
C GLU A 11 -2.18 4.17 -25.56
N HIS A 12 -2.29 3.92 -24.25
CA HIS A 12 -3.26 4.58 -23.37
C HIS A 12 -2.71 5.81 -22.62
N GLN A 13 -1.51 6.30 -23.00
CA GLN A 13 -0.87 7.50 -22.41
C GLN A 13 -0.79 7.46 -20.87
N MET A 14 -0.49 6.31 -20.27
CA MET A 14 -0.44 6.10 -18.82
C MET A 14 0.85 6.65 -18.19
N TRP A 15 1.20 7.92 -18.50
CA TRP A 15 2.46 8.53 -18.03
C TRP A 15 2.49 8.70 -16.51
N VAL A 16 1.37 9.14 -15.92
CA VAL A 16 1.28 9.36 -14.46
C VAL A 16 1.45 8.06 -13.70
N GLN A 17 0.77 7.00 -14.11
CA GLN A 17 0.87 5.68 -13.49
C GLN A 17 2.30 5.11 -13.61
N SER A 18 2.95 5.30 -14.78
CA SER A 18 4.34 4.90 -15.01
C SER A 18 5.31 5.62 -14.06
N VAL A 19 5.16 6.95 -13.92
CA VAL A 19 5.97 7.75 -13.00
C VAL A 19 5.71 7.31 -11.55
N CYS A 20 4.46 7.13 -11.15
CA CYS A 20 4.11 6.63 -9.83
C CYS A 20 4.75 5.27 -9.55
N LEU A 21 4.72 4.33 -10.49
CA LEU A 21 5.33 3.00 -10.34
C LEU A 21 6.85 3.09 -10.14
N VAL A 22 7.54 3.88 -10.96
CA VAL A 22 8.99 4.07 -10.85
C VAL A 22 9.36 4.72 -9.52
N VAL A 23 8.70 5.83 -9.18
CA VAL A 23 8.95 6.55 -7.92
C VAL A 23 8.64 5.66 -6.72
N SER A 24 7.51 4.96 -6.70
CA SER A 24 7.14 4.02 -5.64
C SER A 24 8.18 2.92 -5.46
N THR A 25 8.70 2.35 -6.56
CA THR A 25 9.74 1.31 -6.50
C THR A 25 11.04 1.84 -5.90
N LEU A 26 11.44 3.07 -6.26
CA LEU A 26 12.62 3.73 -5.69
C LEU A 26 12.42 4.06 -4.22
N LEU A 27 11.25 4.59 -3.84
CA LEU A 27 10.92 4.87 -2.44
C LEU A 27 10.84 3.60 -1.59
N MET A 28 10.39 2.46 -2.13
CA MET A 28 10.43 1.17 -1.44
C MET A 28 11.85 0.68 -1.20
N ALA A 29 12.79 0.95 -2.13
CA ALA A 29 14.20 0.68 -1.90
C ALA A 29 14.76 1.57 -0.80
N GLU A 30 14.42 2.87 -0.81
CA GLU A 30 14.83 3.81 0.23
C GLU A 30 14.23 3.46 1.60
N LEU A 31 12.97 3.06 1.64
CA LEU A 31 12.30 2.60 2.86
C LEU A 31 13.05 1.43 3.53
N ASN A 32 13.50 0.47 2.72
CA ASN A 32 14.32 -0.63 3.20
C ASN A 32 15.70 -0.17 3.68
N ASN A 33 16.36 0.71 2.92
CA ASN A 33 17.72 1.13 3.21
C ASN A 33 17.79 2.02 4.45
N SER A 34 16.94 3.06 4.54
CA SER A 34 16.94 4.03 5.64
C SER A 34 16.53 3.39 6.97
N ASN A 35 15.65 2.39 6.95
CA ASN A 35 15.16 1.73 8.17
C ASN A 35 15.80 0.37 8.45
N SER A 36 16.70 -0.10 7.58
CA SER A 36 17.35 -1.43 7.71
C SER A 36 16.31 -2.53 7.97
N LEU A 37 15.21 -2.54 7.18
CA LEU A 37 14.13 -3.50 7.34
C LEU A 37 14.62 -4.94 7.19
N ILE A 38 15.53 -5.19 6.25
CA ILE A 38 16.22 -6.46 6.11
C ILE A 38 17.63 -6.29 6.66
N ARG A 39 18.03 -7.17 7.59
CA ARG A 39 19.33 -7.11 8.30
C ARG A 39 20.57 -7.30 7.41
N ILE A 40 20.39 -7.79 6.19
CA ILE A 40 21.42 -7.90 5.16
C ILE A 40 21.12 -6.89 4.04
N TYR A 41 22.17 -6.40 3.36
CA TYR A 41 21.94 -5.56 2.19
C TYR A 41 21.15 -6.34 1.12
N SER A 42 19.95 -5.90 0.83
CA SER A 42 19.05 -6.58 -0.10
C SER A 42 18.08 -5.59 -0.74
N ARG A 43 17.84 -5.76 -2.03
CA ARG A 43 16.81 -5.02 -2.77
C ARG A 43 15.48 -5.79 -2.89
N MET A 44 15.31 -6.87 -2.10
CA MET A 44 14.15 -7.75 -2.24
C MET A 44 12.83 -7.05 -1.93
N VAL A 45 12.79 -6.03 -1.07
CA VAL A 45 11.59 -5.25 -0.78
C VAL A 45 11.07 -4.56 -2.04
N SER A 46 11.91 -3.81 -2.73
CA SER A 46 11.53 -3.11 -3.97
C SER A 46 11.26 -4.08 -5.14
N CYS A 47 12.04 -5.17 -5.23
CA CYS A 47 11.80 -6.21 -6.23
C CYS A 47 10.44 -6.89 -6.00
N SER A 48 10.11 -7.26 -4.75
CA SER A 48 8.81 -7.86 -4.40
C SER A 48 7.66 -6.90 -4.70
N TYR A 49 7.81 -5.61 -4.37
CA TYR A 49 6.82 -4.59 -4.70
C TYR A 49 6.55 -4.54 -6.20
N LEU A 50 7.61 -4.40 -7.01
CA LEU A 50 7.51 -4.32 -8.47
C LEU A 50 6.87 -5.58 -9.06
N VAL A 51 7.30 -6.77 -8.61
CA VAL A 51 6.77 -8.05 -9.10
C VAL A 51 5.28 -8.20 -8.77
N LEU A 52 4.86 -7.89 -7.54
CA LEU A 52 3.46 -7.99 -7.13
C LEU A 52 2.57 -6.97 -7.86
N THR A 53 3.06 -5.74 -8.08
CA THR A 53 2.31 -4.72 -8.84
C THR A 53 2.17 -5.12 -10.31
N VAL A 54 3.23 -5.64 -10.93
CA VAL A 54 3.21 -6.09 -12.33
C VAL A 54 2.36 -7.35 -12.50
N MET A 55 2.33 -8.25 -11.50
CA MET A 55 1.45 -9.42 -11.49
C MET A 55 -0.03 -9.01 -11.56
N ALA A 56 -0.41 -7.99 -10.82
CA ALA A 56 -1.75 -7.42 -10.86
C ALA A 56 -1.87 -6.37 -11.98
N SER A 57 -1.60 -6.77 -13.24
CA SER A 57 -1.54 -5.87 -14.41
C SER A 57 -2.81 -5.04 -14.62
N PHE A 58 -3.98 -5.56 -14.25
CA PHE A 58 -5.25 -4.85 -14.32
C PHE A 58 -5.32 -3.63 -13.38
N LEU A 59 -4.42 -3.52 -12.39
CA LEU A 59 -4.32 -2.35 -11.52
C LEU A 59 -3.52 -1.20 -12.16
N LEU A 60 -2.67 -1.49 -13.14
CA LEU A 60 -1.79 -0.50 -13.76
C LEU A 60 -2.55 0.69 -14.36
N PRO A 61 -3.74 0.55 -14.96
CA PRO A 61 -4.54 1.67 -15.44
C PRO A 61 -5.15 2.53 -14.33
N SER A 62 -5.27 1.99 -13.10
CA SER A 62 -5.89 2.70 -11.97
C SER A 62 -5.00 3.83 -11.46
N MET A 63 -5.25 5.06 -11.93
CA MET A 63 -4.56 6.26 -11.44
C MET A 63 -4.79 6.49 -9.93
N PRO A 64 -6.03 6.39 -9.40
CA PRO A 64 -6.28 6.53 -7.96
C PRO A 64 -5.47 5.55 -7.13
N GLY A 65 -5.44 4.28 -7.50
CA GLY A 65 -4.70 3.25 -6.80
C GLY A 65 -3.19 3.50 -6.78
N ALA A 66 -2.60 3.91 -7.92
CA ALA A 66 -1.19 4.23 -8.02
C ALA A 66 -0.79 5.40 -7.10
N ILE A 67 -1.60 6.47 -7.05
CA ILE A 67 -1.36 7.63 -6.17
C ILE A 67 -1.48 7.21 -4.70
N VAL A 68 -2.53 6.46 -4.34
CA VAL A 68 -2.75 5.98 -2.97
C VAL A 68 -1.58 5.10 -2.52
N GLY A 69 -1.11 4.18 -3.35
CA GLY A 69 0.06 3.34 -3.06
C GLY A 69 1.32 4.17 -2.82
N LEU A 70 1.59 5.16 -3.68
CA LEU A 70 2.71 6.10 -3.51
C LEU A 70 2.63 6.88 -2.20
N CYS A 71 1.45 7.40 -1.86
CA CYS A 71 1.22 8.14 -0.63
C CYS A 71 1.43 7.27 0.63
N PHE A 72 1.03 5.99 0.60
CA PHE A 72 1.29 5.08 1.71
C PHE A 72 2.79 4.79 1.90
N ILE A 73 3.57 4.68 0.82
CA ILE A 73 5.01 4.53 0.93
C ILE A 73 5.65 5.80 1.53
N ALA A 74 5.22 6.99 1.08
CA ALA A 74 5.68 8.27 1.64
C ALA A 74 5.29 8.42 3.11
N PHE A 75 4.10 7.95 3.49
CA PHE A 75 3.65 7.86 4.88
C PHE A 75 4.61 7.04 5.73
N TYR A 76 4.98 5.82 5.31
CA TYR A 76 5.90 4.97 6.05
C TYR A 76 7.30 5.59 6.16
N LEU A 77 7.82 6.16 5.07
CA LEU A 77 9.12 6.84 5.09
C LEU A 77 9.17 7.96 6.14
N SER A 78 8.10 8.75 6.22
CA SER A 78 8.02 9.85 7.18
C SER A 78 7.76 9.34 8.59
N LEU A 79 6.82 8.41 8.78
CA LEU A 79 6.43 7.89 10.08
C LEU A 79 7.57 7.19 10.81
N PHE A 80 8.37 6.40 10.09
CA PHE A 80 9.45 5.61 10.68
C PHE A 80 10.61 6.48 11.21
N ASN A 81 10.72 7.74 10.73
CA ASN A 81 11.66 8.70 11.27
C ASN A 81 11.22 9.27 12.64
N ALA A 82 9.94 9.13 13.00
CA ALA A 82 9.42 9.54 14.29
C ALA A 82 9.58 8.46 15.40
N TYR A 83 10.23 7.32 15.11
CA TYR A 83 10.31 6.19 16.03
C TYR A 83 10.95 6.60 17.38
N GLN A 84 10.20 6.38 18.48
CA GLN A 84 10.55 6.72 19.86
C GLN A 84 10.79 8.22 20.14
N ASP A 85 10.34 9.11 19.28
CA ASP A 85 10.43 10.55 19.48
C ASP A 85 9.06 11.20 19.63
N ARG A 86 8.69 11.51 20.88
CA ARG A 86 7.43 12.20 21.22
C ARG A 86 7.41 13.68 20.80
N GLN A 87 8.54 14.23 20.38
CA GLN A 87 8.66 15.61 19.92
C GLN A 87 8.71 15.72 18.39
N ALA A 88 8.72 14.60 17.67
CA ALA A 88 8.78 14.54 16.21
C ALA A 88 7.51 15.00 15.49
N ALA A 89 6.95 16.13 15.88
CA ALA A 89 5.71 16.66 15.29
C ALA A 89 5.82 16.87 13.78
N GLY A 90 6.99 17.30 13.29
CA GLY A 90 7.22 17.51 11.85
C GLY A 90 7.15 16.23 11.04
N TRP A 91 7.78 15.14 11.50
CA TRP A 91 7.72 13.85 10.81
C TRP A 91 6.31 13.26 10.80
N VAL A 92 5.60 13.39 11.93
CA VAL A 92 4.19 12.95 12.03
C VAL A 92 3.30 13.80 11.13
N PHE A 93 3.52 15.12 11.06
CA PHE A 93 2.80 16.00 10.13
C PHE A 93 2.98 15.55 8.68
N TYR A 94 4.23 15.33 8.22
CA TYR A 94 4.49 14.87 6.85
C TYR A 94 3.89 13.50 6.56
N ALA A 95 3.94 12.58 7.53
CA ALA A 95 3.31 11.27 7.39
C ALA A 95 1.80 11.40 7.16
N PHE A 96 1.11 12.13 8.02
CA PHE A 96 -0.34 12.29 7.89
C PHE A 96 -0.74 13.23 6.74
N PHE A 97 0.15 14.12 6.30
CA PHE A 97 -0.04 14.87 5.06
C PHE A 97 -0.11 13.93 3.85
N ALA A 98 0.75 12.92 3.77
CA ALA A 98 0.68 11.92 2.71
C ALA A 98 -0.64 11.13 2.75
N ILE A 99 -1.15 10.77 3.93
CA ILE A 99 -2.48 10.14 4.08
C ILE A 99 -3.60 11.12 3.68
N GLY A 100 -3.48 12.41 4.04
CA GLY A 100 -4.38 13.46 3.59
C GLY A 100 -4.40 13.56 2.06
N MET A 101 -3.26 13.54 1.39
CA MET A 101 -3.17 13.50 -0.07
C MET A 101 -3.81 12.26 -0.66
N ALA A 102 -3.59 11.08 -0.07
CA ALA A 102 -4.28 9.86 -0.50
C ALA A 102 -5.79 9.98 -0.37
N SER A 103 -6.29 10.59 0.71
CA SER A 103 -7.72 10.75 0.97
C SER A 103 -8.40 11.74 0.02
N THR A 104 -7.70 12.68 -0.61
CA THR A 104 -8.27 13.55 -1.64
C THR A 104 -8.62 12.80 -2.93
N VAL A 105 -7.94 11.68 -3.19
CA VAL A 105 -8.19 10.83 -4.37
C VAL A 105 -9.12 9.68 -4.00
N PHE A 106 -8.93 9.09 -2.82
CA PHE A 106 -9.70 7.96 -2.31
C PHE A 106 -10.05 8.20 -0.83
N VAL A 107 -11.23 8.77 -0.61
CA VAL A 107 -11.65 9.26 0.73
C VAL A 107 -11.73 8.16 1.78
N GLN A 108 -11.99 6.91 1.39
CA GLN A 108 -12.09 5.76 2.29
C GLN A 108 -10.76 5.43 3.01
N VAL A 109 -9.63 6.01 2.58
CA VAL A 109 -8.37 5.97 3.33
C VAL A 109 -8.54 6.49 4.77
N LEU A 110 -9.48 7.41 5.00
CA LEU A 110 -9.76 7.94 6.34
C LEU A 110 -10.20 6.86 7.34
N PHE A 111 -10.75 5.73 6.89
CA PHE A 111 -11.05 4.60 7.79
C PHE A 111 -9.81 3.95 8.41
N PHE A 112 -8.65 4.11 7.80
CA PHE A 112 -7.39 3.62 8.37
C PHE A 112 -6.84 4.57 9.45
N VAL A 113 -7.24 5.85 9.50
CA VAL A 113 -6.67 6.86 10.40
C VAL A 113 -6.74 6.45 11.88
N PRO A 114 -7.86 5.93 12.43
CA PRO A 114 -7.89 5.47 13.82
C PRO A 114 -6.85 4.37 14.10
N VAL A 115 -6.68 3.44 13.16
CA VAL A 115 -5.67 2.37 13.27
C VAL A 115 -4.26 2.97 13.23
N LEU A 116 -4.02 3.95 12.37
CA LEU A 116 -2.73 4.65 12.28
C LEU A 116 -2.39 5.39 13.58
N TRP A 117 -3.36 5.99 14.28
CA TRP A 117 -3.12 6.60 15.60
C TRP A 117 -2.77 5.56 16.66
N ILE A 118 -3.42 4.39 16.65
CA ILE A 118 -3.06 3.28 17.55
C ILE A 118 -1.63 2.83 17.27
N LEU A 119 -1.26 2.65 16.00
CA LEU A 119 0.10 2.27 15.59
C LEU A 119 1.15 3.34 15.95
N LEU A 120 0.80 4.62 15.84
CA LEU A 120 1.64 5.73 16.30
C LEU A 120 1.90 5.65 17.82
N ALA A 121 0.91 5.22 18.60
CA ALA A 121 1.02 5.08 20.05
C ALA A 121 1.79 3.82 20.48
N VAL A 122 1.48 2.67 19.86
CA VAL A 122 1.96 1.35 20.31
C VAL A 122 3.27 0.96 19.64
N ASN A 123 3.39 1.13 18.33
CA ASN A 123 4.53 0.64 17.55
C ASN A 123 5.60 1.71 17.34
N ILE A 124 5.21 2.94 17.00
CA ILE A 124 6.15 4.05 16.82
C ILE A 124 6.56 4.66 18.16
N LEU A 125 5.71 4.57 19.18
CA LEU A 125 5.94 5.13 20.53
C LEU A 125 6.16 6.67 20.52
N ALA A 126 5.57 7.34 19.54
CA ALA A 126 5.69 8.79 19.34
C ALA A 126 4.40 9.56 19.67
N PHE A 127 3.39 8.91 20.23
CA PHE A 127 2.12 9.56 20.53
C PHE A 127 2.26 10.58 21.68
N SER A 128 1.86 11.81 21.42
CA SER A 128 1.76 12.92 22.39
C SER A 128 0.69 13.90 21.91
N ALA A 129 0.24 14.84 22.75
CA ALA A 129 -0.68 15.87 22.31
C ALA A 129 -0.16 16.65 21.10
N ARG A 130 1.15 16.99 21.11
CA ARG A 130 1.81 17.70 20.00
C ARG A 130 1.76 16.89 18.69
N THR A 131 2.10 15.62 18.71
CA THR A 131 2.08 14.75 17.51
C THR A 131 0.67 14.45 17.06
N PHE A 132 -0.30 14.34 17.98
CA PHE A 132 -1.72 14.18 17.64
C PHE A 132 -2.26 15.39 16.87
N PHE A 133 -2.04 16.62 17.38
CA PHE A 133 -2.44 17.82 16.65
C PHE A 133 -1.68 17.99 15.33
N ALA A 134 -0.40 17.63 15.27
CA ALA A 134 0.36 17.60 14.02
C ALA A 134 -0.24 16.63 13.00
N SER A 135 -0.71 15.46 13.44
CA SER A 135 -1.39 14.49 12.55
C SER A 135 -2.70 15.03 11.99
N LEU A 136 -3.51 15.71 12.81
CA LEU A 136 -4.74 16.35 12.36
C LEU A 136 -4.47 17.46 11.34
N LEU A 137 -3.49 18.32 11.63
CA LEU A 137 -3.09 19.38 10.69
C LEU A 137 -2.56 18.79 9.37
N GLY A 138 -1.78 17.70 9.43
CA GLY A 138 -1.32 17.00 8.24
C GLY A 138 -2.47 16.48 7.38
N LEU A 139 -3.48 15.85 7.99
CA LEU A 139 -4.66 15.37 7.28
C LEU A 139 -5.49 16.47 6.64
N ILE A 140 -5.64 17.62 7.32
CA ILE A 140 -6.49 18.72 6.85
C ILE A 140 -5.79 19.56 5.77
N MET A 141 -4.46 19.64 5.79
CA MET A 141 -3.69 20.52 4.92
C MET A 141 -3.99 20.37 3.42
N PRO A 142 -4.07 19.15 2.83
CA PRO A 142 -4.45 19.00 1.42
C PRO A 142 -5.83 19.55 1.11
N TYR A 143 -6.79 19.36 2.01
CA TYR A 143 -8.17 19.83 1.86
C TYR A 143 -8.28 21.35 1.92
N TRP A 144 -7.34 22.01 2.61
CA TRP A 144 -7.28 23.47 2.62
C TRP A 144 -7.04 24.04 1.22
N PHE A 145 -6.11 23.44 0.45
CA PHE A 145 -5.84 23.87 -0.92
C PHE A 145 -7.01 23.55 -1.86
N ILE A 146 -7.59 22.38 -1.73
CA ILE A 146 -8.74 21.96 -2.54
C ILE A 146 -9.96 22.84 -2.20
N GLY A 147 -10.20 23.11 -0.92
CA GLY A 147 -11.26 24.01 -0.47
C GLY A 147 -11.09 25.42 -1.01
N ALA A 148 -9.86 25.98 -0.96
CA ALA A 148 -9.57 27.30 -1.53
C ALA A 148 -9.85 27.34 -3.04
N TYR A 149 -9.55 26.27 -3.78
CA TYR A 149 -9.88 26.16 -5.21
C TYR A 149 -11.40 26.21 -5.42
N TYR A 150 -12.19 25.42 -4.68
CA TYR A 150 -13.66 25.39 -4.81
C TYR A 150 -14.32 26.72 -4.36
N VAL A 151 -13.73 27.42 -3.38
CA VAL A 151 -14.15 28.80 -3.02
C VAL A 151 -13.97 29.75 -4.20
N SER A 152 -12.86 29.61 -4.94
CA SER A 152 -12.57 30.50 -6.08
C SER A 152 -13.42 30.22 -7.31
N THR A 153 -13.99 29.02 -7.43
CA THR A 153 -14.84 28.60 -8.56
C THR A 153 -16.34 28.67 -8.26
N ASP A 154 -16.73 29.04 -7.02
CA ASP A 154 -18.12 29.05 -6.52
C ASP A 154 -18.87 27.74 -6.70
N ASP A 155 -18.16 26.61 -6.85
CA ASP A 155 -18.75 25.28 -7.03
C ASP A 155 -18.32 24.33 -5.90
N PHE A 156 -19.08 24.30 -4.83
CA PHE A 156 -18.82 23.45 -3.65
C PHE A 156 -19.40 22.03 -3.75
N GLU A 157 -20.26 21.78 -4.73
CA GLU A 157 -20.95 20.49 -4.83
C GLU A 157 -20.00 19.30 -4.94
N PRO A 158 -18.91 19.31 -5.76
CA PRO A 158 -17.97 18.19 -5.83
C PRO A 158 -17.25 17.94 -4.50
N PHE A 159 -16.92 19.01 -3.76
CA PHE A 159 -16.28 18.91 -2.45
C PHE A 159 -17.18 18.23 -1.41
N ILE A 160 -18.46 18.63 -1.37
CA ILE A 160 -19.45 18.01 -0.49
C ILE A 160 -19.67 16.54 -0.86
N GLN A 161 -19.83 16.24 -2.16
CA GLN A 161 -20.03 14.88 -2.66
C GLN A 161 -18.82 13.97 -2.36
N HIS A 162 -17.60 14.50 -2.37
CA HIS A 162 -16.41 13.76 -2.00
C HIS A 162 -16.51 13.24 -0.54
N PHE A 163 -16.90 14.09 0.42
CA PHE A 163 -17.09 13.64 1.81
C PHE A 163 -18.34 12.77 1.99
N LEU A 164 -19.42 13.05 1.28
CA LEU A 164 -20.61 12.19 1.33
C LEU A 164 -20.32 10.78 0.80
N SER A 165 -19.33 10.63 -0.07
CA SER A 165 -18.90 9.32 -0.57
C SER A 165 -18.29 8.42 0.51
N ILE A 166 -17.85 8.96 1.65
CA ILE A 166 -17.44 8.16 2.84
C ILE A 166 -18.60 7.30 3.33
N ALA A 167 -19.82 7.85 3.34
CA ALA A 167 -21.01 7.18 3.83
C ALA A 167 -21.70 6.30 2.77
N LYS A 168 -21.24 6.33 1.52
CA LYS A 168 -21.80 5.49 0.44
C LYS A 168 -21.17 4.10 0.50
N PHE A 169 -21.75 3.23 1.33
CA PHE A 169 -21.40 1.82 1.36
C PHE A 169 -22.25 1.04 0.36
N ALA A 170 -21.62 0.21 -0.47
CA ALA A 170 -22.32 -0.82 -1.21
C ALA A 170 -22.85 -1.89 -0.25
N ARG A 171 -23.69 -2.80 -0.77
CA ARG A 171 -24.08 -3.96 0.02
C ARG A 171 -22.85 -4.75 0.44
N LEU A 172 -22.81 -5.14 1.72
CA LEU A 172 -21.73 -5.97 2.24
C LEU A 172 -21.66 -7.28 1.46
N PHE A 173 -20.44 -7.72 1.14
CA PHE A 173 -20.19 -8.96 0.40
C PHE A 173 -20.77 -9.00 -1.03
N ASP A 174 -20.95 -7.85 -1.68
CA ASP A 174 -21.39 -7.80 -3.07
C ASP A 174 -20.21 -7.95 -4.02
N TYR A 175 -19.95 -9.17 -4.44
CA TYR A 175 -18.85 -9.52 -5.36
C TYR A 175 -19.27 -9.44 -6.85
N SER A 176 -20.45 -8.95 -7.17
CA SER A 176 -20.93 -8.84 -8.56
C SER A 176 -20.06 -7.91 -9.43
N LEU A 177 -19.36 -6.97 -8.78
CA LEU A 177 -18.48 -6.00 -9.42
C LEU A 177 -17.02 -6.50 -9.59
N VAL A 178 -16.68 -7.66 -9.00
CA VAL A 178 -15.31 -8.19 -8.99
C VAL A 178 -15.19 -9.32 -10.00
N GLY A 179 -14.27 -9.18 -10.95
CA GLY A 179 -14.01 -10.22 -11.95
C GLY A 179 -13.30 -11.44 -11.35
N GLU A 180 -13.45 -12.60 -11.99
CA GLU A 180 -12.81 -13.85 -11.53
C GLU A 180 -11.30 -13.73 -11.38
N HIS A 181 -10.62 -13.05 -12.31
CA HIS A 181 -9.17 -12.82 -12.25
C HIS A 181 -8.75 -11.96 -11.05
N GLN A 182 -9.59 -11.01 -10.63
CA GLN A 182 -9.37 -10.19 -9.44
C GLN A 182 -9.49 -11.04 -8.17
N ILE A 183 -10.48 -11.94 -8.11
CA ILE A 183 -10.65 -12.88 -6.98
C ILE A 183 -9.44 -13.80 -6.86
N VAL A 184 -8.97 -14.38 -7.98
CA VAL A 184 -7.77 -15.24 -8.00
C VAL A 184 -6.54 -14.47 -7.53
N THR A 185 -6.35 -13.24 -8.02
CA THR A 185 -5.23 -12.39 -7.61
C THR A 185 -5.31 -12.04 -6.12
N PHE A 186 -6.50 -11.72 -5.59
CA PHE A 186 -6.68 -11.44 -4.17
C PHE A 186 -6.40 -12.66 -3.31
N ALA A 187 -6.93 -13.84 -3.67
CA ALA A 187 -6.67 -15.09 -2.94
C ALA A 187 -5.16 -15.40 -2.88
N PHE A 188 -4.45 -15.21 -3.98
CA PHE A 188 -3.00 -15.35 -4.02
C PHE A 188 -2.29 -14.31 -3.14
N MET A 189 -2.71 -13.04 -3.16
CA MET A 189 -2.16 -11.99 -2.31
C MET A 189 -2.37 -12.28 -0.82
N VAL A 190 -3.54 -12.79 -0.42
CA VAL A 190 -3.83 -13.24 0.95
C VAL A 190 -2.90 -14.38 1.34
N LEU A 191 -2.76 -15.40 0.50
CA LEU A 191 -1.90 -16.56 0.76
C LEU A 191 -0.44 -16.13 0.97
N ILE A 192 0.09 -15.32 0.07
CA ILE A 192 1.48 -14.83 0.15
C ILE A 192 1.70 -13.97 1.40
N SER A 193 0.72 -13.12 1.74
CA SER A 193 0.77 -12.30 2.94
C SER A 193 0.80 -13.15 4.21
N ILE A 194 -0.05 -14.18 4.29
CA ILE A 194 -0.06 -15.11 5.43
C ILE A 194 1.29 -15.81 5.56
N VAL A 195 1.86 -16.30 4.45
CA VAL A 195 3.20 -16.91 4.47
C VAL A 195 4.25 -15.95 4.99
N GLY A 196 4.26 -14.70 4.51
CA GLY A 196 5.18 -13.66 4.97
C GLY A 196 5.01 -13.34 6.45
N ILE A 197 3.77 -13.17 6.91
CA ILE A 197 3.43 -12.90 8.32
C ILE A 197 3.89 -14.05 9.22
N VAL A 198 3.51 -15.29 8.90
CA VAL A 198 3.89 -16.47 9.71
C VAL A 198 5.41 -16.63 9.77
N HIS A 199 6.08 -16.46 8.64
CA HIS A 199 7.54 -16.51 8.61
C HIS A 199 8.16 -15.42 9.48
N PHE A 200 7.71 -14.18 9.34
CA PHE A 200 8.21 -13.06 10.14
C PHE A 200 7.99 -13.31 11.65
N LEU A 201 6.79 -13.67 12.08
CA LEU A 201 6.47 -13.94 13.49
C LEU A 201 7.35 -15.05 14.08
N ARG A 202 7.67 -16.09 13.30
CA ARG A 202 8.54 -17.20 13.75
C ARG A 202 10.03 -16.82 13.85
N HIS A 203 10.50 -15.85 13.06
CA HIS A 203 11.93 -15.52 12.96
C HIS A 203 12.25 -14.11 13.47
N SER A 204 11.26 -13.34 13.90
CA SER A 204 11.40 -11.95 14.35
C SER A 204 12.34 -11.77 15.55
N TYR A 205 12.54 -12.83 16.36
CA TYR A 205 13.47 -12.79 17.50
C TYR A 205 14.92 -12.51 17.11
N ASN A 206 15.29 -12.76 15.83
CA ASN A 206 16.62 -12.46 15.29
C ASN A 206 16.78 -11.02 14.84
N ASP A 207 15.70 -10.24 14.78
CA ASP A 207 15.70 -8.88 14.28
C ASP A 207 15.72 -7.85 15.43
N LYS A 208 16.20 -6.64 15.13
CA LYS A 208 16.22 -5.53 16.11
C LYS A 208 14.80 -5.19 16.54
N ILE A 209 14.61 -4.74 17.78
CA ILE A 209 13.32 -4.35 18.34
C ILE A 209 12.61 -3.33 17.44
N ARG A 210 13.35 -2.30 16.96
CA ARG A 210 12.82 -1.30 16.03
C ARG A 210 12.23 -1.97 14.78
N THR A 211 12.98 -2.86 14.14
CA THR A 211 12.54 -3.55 12.91
C THR A 211 11.28 -4.36 13.17
N ARG A 212 11.18 -5.06 14.32
CA ARG A 212 9.96 -5.81 14.69
C ARG A 212 8.75 -4.91 14.79
N MET A 213 8.87 -3.77 15.48
CA MET A 213 7.79 -2.79 15.62
C MET A 213 7.34 -2.22 14.27
N LEU A 214 8.27 -1.99 13.34
CA LEU A 214 7.94 -1.51 11.99
C LEU A 214 7.20 -2.57 11.16
N TYR A 215 7.60 -3.85 11.26
CA TYR A 215 6.91 -4.94 10.56
C TYR A 215 5.49 -5.20 11.09
N GLU A 216 5.26 -5.01 12.40
CA GLU A 216 3.93 -5.11 12.99
C GLU A 216 2.97 -4.07 12.38
N ILE A 217 3.47 -2.89 11.99
CA ILE A 217 2.67 -1.88 11.28
C ILE A 217 2.23 -2.43 9.91
N PHE A 218 3.15 -3.00 9.13
CA PHE A 218 2.81 -3.60 7.83
C PHE A 218 1.80 -4.74 7.98
N ILE A 219 1.98 -5.60 8.99
CA ILE A 219 1.07 -6.72 9.28
C ILE A 219 -0.33 -6.20 9.62
N THR A 220 -0.44 -5.23 10.54
CA THR A 220 -1.73 -4.70 11.00
C THR A 220 -2.50 -4.05 9.85
N ILE A 221 -1.84 -3.18 9.07
CA ILE A 221 -2.50 -2.52 7.94
C ILE A 221 -2.86 -3.52 6.85
N ASN A 222 -2.01 -4.54 6.61
CA ASN A 222 -2.31 -5.61 5.65
C ASN A 222 -3.58 -6.39 6.05
N ILE A 223 -3.72 -6.77 7.33
CA ILE A 223 -4.92 -7.43 7.85
C ILE A 223 -6.15 -6.51 7.68
N CYS A 224 -6.02 -5.21 8.00
CA CYS A 224 -7.10 -4.24 7.79
C CYS A 224 -7.51 -4.16 6.32
N CYS A 225 -6.55 -4.17 5.38
CA CYS A 225 -6.83 -4.20 3.93
C CYS A 225 -7.58 -5.47 3.51
N MET A 226 -7.15 -6.64 4.00
CA MET A 226 -7.84 -7.91 3.72
C MET A 226 -9.29 -7.87 4.18
N VAL A 227 -9.54 -7.43 5.42
CA VAL A 227 -10.88 -7.29 5.97
C VAL A 227 -11.70 -6.29 5.16
N PHE A 228 -11.10 -5.15 4.79
CA PHE A 228 -11.79 -4.10 4.04
C PHE A 228 -12.21 -4.58 2.65
N ILE A 229 -11.36 -5.28 1.91
CA ILE A 229 -11.68 -5.82 0.57
C ILE A 229 -12.81 -6.85 0.67
N VAL A 230 -12.81 -7.70 1.70
CA VAL A 230 -13.87 -8.70 1.91
C VAL A 230 -15.20 -8.03 2.23
N LEU A 231 -15.22 -6.96 3.03
CA LEU A 231 -16.44 -6.26 3.42
C LEU A 231 -16.96 -5.33 2.31
N GLN A 232 -16.07 -4.67 1.56
CA GLN A 232 -16.40 -3.65 0.56
C GLN A 232 -15.62 -3.87 -0.75
N PRO A 233 -16.02 -4.86 -1.57
CA PRO A 233 -15.33 -5.21 -2.81
C PRO A 233 -15.30 -4.08 -3.85
N GLN A 234 -16.21 -3.10 -3.79
CA GLN A 234 -16.25 -1.94 -4.69
C GLN A 234 -14.96 -1.09 -4.66
N HIS A 235 -14.20 -1.16 -3.57
CA HIS A 235 -12.96 -0.40 -3.39
C HIS A 235 -11.70 -1.25 -3.62
N TYR A 236 -11.87 -2.38 -4.28
CA TYR A 236 -10.85 -3.39 -4.51
C TYR A 236 -9.53 -2.80 -5.00
N ASP A 237 -9.55 -2.01 -6.08
CA ASP A 237 -8.33 -1.54 -6.75
C ASP A 237 -7.43 -0.70 -5.84
N CYS A 238 -7.98 0.30 -5.17
CA CYS A 238 -7.20 1.17 -4.29
C CYS A 238 -6.68 0.42 -3.06
N VAL A 239 -7.52 -0.43 -2.45
CA VAL A 239 -7.12 -1.16 -1.25
C VAL A 239 -6.11 -2.26 -1.56
N LEU A 240 -6.19 -2.89 -2.74
CA LEU A 240 -5.19 -3.86 -3.18
C LEU A 240 -3.82 -3.22 -3.40
N HIS A 241 -3.76 -1.98 -3.92
CA HIS A 241 -2.48 -1.23 -3.98
C HIS A 241 -1.85 -1.05 -2.59
N ILE A 242 -2.65 -0.67 -1.57
CA ILE A 242 -2.17 -0.57 -0.19
C ILE A 242 -1.70 -1.93 0.31
N MET A 243 -2.44 -3.00 0.02
CA MET A 243 -2.09 -4.36 0.41
C MET A 243 -0.76 -4.81 -0.22
N ILE A 244 -0.49 -4.49 -1.50
CA ILE A 244 0.78 -4.76 -2.17
C ILE A 244 1.94 -4.05 -1.47
N VAL A 245 1.78 -2.76 -1.13
CA VAL A 245 2.80 -1.99 -0.38
C VAL A 245 3.16 -2.67 0.93
N ASN A 246 2.18 -3.21 1.66
CA ASN A 246 2.42 -3.86 2.95
C ASN A 246 2.95 -5.31 2.81
N THR A 247 2.53 -6.02 1.77
CA THR A 247 2.98 -7.41 1.53
C THR A 247 4.42 -7.47 1.03
N ALA A 248 4.86 -6.48 0.26
CA ALA A 248 6.19 -6.47 -0.35
C ALA A 248 7.34 -6.56 0.68
N PRO A 249 7.36 -5.82 1.80
CA PRO A 249 8.38 -5.99 2.84
C PRO A 249 8.35 -7.37 3.49
N LEU A 250 7.16 -7.93 3.75
CA LEU A 250 6.99 -9.23 4.38
C LEU A 250 7.57 -10.36 3.53
N ILE A 251 7.27 -10.36 2.24
CA ILE A 251 7.83 -11.34 1.29
C ILE A 251 9.30 -11.07 1.01
N GLY A 252 9.70 -9.81 0.91
CA GLY A 252 11.11 -9.43 0.77
C GLY A 252 11.97 -9.95 1.91
N HIS A 253 11.48 -9.85 3.14
CA HIS A 253 12.13 -10.40 4.34
C HIS A 253 12.22 -11.93 4.27
N PHE A 254 11.13 -12.61 3.91
CA PHE A 254 11.11 -14.05 3.77
C PHE A 254 12.15 -14.53 2.74
N ILE A 255 12.15 -13.97 1.53
CA ILE A 255 13.05 -14.39 0.45
C ILE A 255 14.51 -14.08 0.79
N ALA A 256 14.80 -12.93 1.39
CA ALA A 256 16.18 -12.51 1.66
C ALA A 256 16.84 -13.30 2.79
N LEU A 257 16.08 -13.74 3.80
CA LEU A 257 16.66 -14.31 5.03
C LEU A 257 16.60 -15.85 5.10
N THR A 258 15.92 -16.50 4.18
CA THR A 258 15.78 -17.94 4.19
C THR A 258 16.71 -18.62 3.17
N ARG A 259 17.51 -19.62 3.65
CA ARG A 259 18.51 -20.34 2.84
C ARG A 259 18.40 -21.85 3.02
N THR A 260 17.19 -22.39 2.99
CA THR A 260 16.97 -23.84 3.06
C THR A 260 16.53 -24.39 1.71
N ARG A 261 16.69 -25.72 1.50
CA ARG A 261 16.22 -26.37 0.26
C ARG A 261 14.71 -26.16 0.05
N LEU A 262 13.92 -26.21 1.13
CA LEU A 262 12.48 -25.97 1.09
C LEU A 262 12.14 -24.55 0.63
N THR A 263 12.87 -23.54 1.10
CA THR A 263 12.64 -22.15 0.71
C THR A 263 13.05 -21.86 -0.73
N ASN A 264 14.07 -22.56 -1.25
CA ASN A 264 14.40 -22.47 -2.67
C ASN A 264 13.30 -23.06 -3.56
N ILE A 265 12.74 -24.22 -3.19
CA ILE A 265 11.59 -24.82 -3.90
C ILE A 265 10.40 -23.85 -3.83
N PHE A 266 10.10 -23.32 -2.65
CA PHE A 266 9.01 -22.34 -2.47
C PHE A 266 9.22 -21.10 -3.35
N PHE A 267 10.44 -20.56 -3.41
CA PHE A 267 10.75 -19.39 -4.25
C PHE A 267 10.52 -19.70 -5.74
N ILE A 268 10.98 -20.85 -6.22
CA ILE A 268 10.76 -21.26 -7.63
C ILE A 268 9.26 -21.42 -7.91
N THR A 269 8.54 -22.10 -7.01
CA THR A 269 7.08 -22.27 -7.12
C THR A 269 6.36 -20.90 -7.12
N LEU A 270 6.76 -20.01 -6.22
CA LEU A 270 6.24 -18.64 -6.15
C LEU A 270 6.42 -17.91 -7.49
N MET A 271 7.64 -17.97 -8.07
CA MET A 271 7.92 -17.31 -9.35
C MET A 271 7.08 -17.88 -10.49
N ILE A 272 6.91 -19.21 -10.53
CA ILE A 272 6.05 -19.87 -11.53
C ILE A 272 4.60 -19.41 -11.38
N VAL A 273 4.06 -19.41 -10.17
CA VAL A 273 2.67 -18.98 -9.90
C VAL A 273 2.47 -17.51 -10.25
N VAL A 274 3.41 -16.64 -9.88
CA VAL A 274 3.37 -15.21 -10.25
C VAL A 274 3.34 -15.04 -11.76
N LEU A 275 4.16 -15.77 -12.52
CA LEU A 275 4.18 -15.72 -13.98
C LEU A 275 2.86 -16.21 -14.58
N LEU A 276 2.28 -17.28 -14.04
CA LEU A 276 0.99 -17.82 -14.51
C LEU A 276 -0.16 -16.82 -14.23
N ILE A 277 -0.21 -16.21 -13.05
CA ILE A 277 -1.22 -15.20 -12.73
C ILE A 277 -1.02 -13.94 -13.59
N THR A 278 0.23 -13.53 -13.83
CA THR A 278 0.53 -12.40 -14.72
C THR A 278 0.01 -12.68 -16.14
N ALA A 279 0.31 -13.86 -16.68
CA ALA A 279 -0.16 -14.26 -18.01
C ALA A 279 -1.70 -14.32 -18.08
N TYR A 280 -2.34 -14.86 -17.03
CA TYR A 280 -3.80 -14.92 -16.92
C TYR A 280 -4.43 -13.52 -16.88
N ASN A 281 -3.90 -12.61 -16.06
CA ASN A 281 -4.38 -11.23 -15.97
C ASN A 281 -4.19 -10.45 -17.28
N LEU A 282 -3.06 -10.64 -17.97
CA LEU A 282 -2.83 -10.01 -19.28
C LEU A 282 -3.76 -10.57 -20.36
N TRP A 283 -4.02 -11.87 -20.36
CA TRP A 283 -4.94 -12.47 -21.33
C TRP A 283 -6.36 -11.91 -21.18
N ILE A 284 -6.87 -11.84 -19.94
CA ILE A 284 -8.20 -11.26 -19.71
C ILE A 284 -8.23 -9.78 -20.11
N SER A 285 -7.19 -9.01 -19.73
CA SER A 285 -7.08 -7.61 -20.12
C SER A 285 -7.11 -7.44 -21.65
N SER A 286 -6.47 -8.33 -22.42
CA SER A 286 -6.49 -8.30 -23.89
C SER A 286 -7.82 -8.67 -24.52
N LEU A 287 -8.74 -9.28 -23.76
CA LEU A 287 -10.10 -9.62 -24.22
C LEU A 287 -11.11 -8.50 -23.94
N ILE A 288 -10.78 -7.58 -23.05
CA ILE A 288 -11.65 -6.46 -22.63
C ILE A 288 -11.37 -5.20 -23.50
N PHE A 289 -10.22 -5.13 -24.11
CA PHE A 289 -9.82 -4.08 -25.06
C PHE A 289 -9.89 -4.60 -26.50
#